data_ae26a53476efeb12eecd96922b3f8a96
#
_entry.id   ae26a53476efeb12eecd96922b3f8a96
#
_cell.length_a   1.000
_cell.length_b   1.000
_cell.length_c   1.000
_cell.angle_alpha   90.00
_cell.angle_beta   90.00
_cell.angle_gamma   90.00
#
_symmetry.space_group_name_H-M   'P 1'
#
loop_
_entity.id
_entity.type
_entity.pdbx_description
1 polymer ?
#
loop_
_entity_poly.entity_id
_entity_poly.type
_entity_poly.pdbx_seq_one_letter_code
_entity_poly.pdbx_strand_id
1 'polypeptide(L)'
;MRAAALALALLAAGPAAAQQVTAAPGGILRWLDKVTGETADIELADGQAAISGRLTIQLDECRYPSANPASDAFAHLTVMEEGQAQPAFSGWMVASSPALSALEHPRYDVWVLRCLTPDQPELEVEPPPATDEEVEAPQEG
;
A
#
# COMPACT_ATOMS: atom_id res chain seq x y z
N MET A 1 -39.41 32.78 -25.04
CA MET A 1 -39.30 31.33 -25.16
C MET A 1 -37.87 30.78 -25.00
N ARG A 2 -36.84 31.61 -24.87
CA ARG A 2 -35.44 31.15 -24.70
C ARG A 2 -35.02 30.92 -23.25
N ALA A 3 -35.74 31.44 -22.26
CA ALA A 3 -35.44 31.29 -20.86
C ALA A 3 -35.95 29.97 -20.22
N ALA A 4 -37.00 29.36 -20.79
CA ALA A 4 -37.58 28.13 -20.30
C ALA A 4 -36.74 26.86 -20.61
N ALA A 5 -35.93 26.90 -21.66
CA ALA A 5 -35.09 25.78 -22.07
C ALA A 5 -33.83 25.64 -21.22
N LEU A 6 -33.36 26.73 -20.60
CA LEU A 6 -32.19 26.69 -19.71
C LEU A 6 -32.52 26.16 -18.30
N ALA A 7 -33.76 26.33 -17.84
CA ALA A 7 -34.20 25.84 -16.53
C ALA A 7 -34.40 24.30 -16.50
N LEU A 8 -34.68 23.67 -17.64
CA LEU A 8 -34.90 22.23 -17.73
C LEU A 8 -33.59 21.43 -17.75
N ALA A 9 -32.48 22.04 -18.13
CA ALA A 9 -31.16 21.40 -18.19
C ALA A 9 -30.50 21.24 -16.81
N LEU A 10 -30.88 22.03 -15.81
CA LEU A 10 -30.31 21.95 -14.47
C LEU A 10 -30.94 20.86 -13.59
N LEU A 11 -32.06 20.30 -13.97
CA LEU A 11 -32.77 19.24 -13.21
C LEU A 11 -32.27 17.81 -13.52
N ALA A 12 -31.35 17.65 -14.49
CA ALA A 12 -30.81 16.35 -14.87
C ALA A 12 -29.48 16.00 -14.19
N ALA A 13 -28.95 16.85 -13.31
CA ALA A 13 -27.78 16.53 -12.49
C ALA A 13 -28.20 15.65 -11.32
N GLY A 14 -28.30 14.34 -11.56
CA GLY A 14 -28.48 13.38 -10.50
C GLY A 14 -27.32 13.42 -9.50
N PRO A 15 -27.54 13.02 -8.23
CA PRO A 15 -26.46 12.96 -7.24
C PRO A 15 -25.37 12.01 -7.72
N ALA A 16 -24.15 12.51 -7.88
CA ALA A 16 -23.00 11.66 -8.12
C ALA A 16 -22.78 10.81 -6.85
N ALA A 17 -22.99 9.50 -6.95
CA ALA A 17 -22.72 8.59 -5.86
C ALA A 17 -21.20 8.51 -5.65
N ALA A 18 -20.69 9.05 -4.54
CA ALA A 18 -19.29 8.89 -4.14
C ALA A 18 -19.03 7.43 -3.74
N GLN A 19 -17.87 6.91 -4.15
CA GLN A 19 -17.44 5.57 -3.74
C GLN A 19 -17.22 5.55 -2.22
N GLN A 20 -17.84 4.58 -1.54
CA GLN A 20 -17.63 4.36 -0.11
C GLN A 20 -16.32 3.62 0.12
N VAL A 21 -15.53 4.10 1.06
CA VAL A 21 -14.25 3.48 1.47
C VAL A 21 -14.28 3.14 2.96
N THR A 22 -13.55 2.09 3.32
CA THR A 22 -13.35 1.64 4.70
C THR A 22 -11.89 1.83 5.07
N ALA A 23 -11.63 2.36 6.26
CA ALA A 23 -10.27 2.44 6.80
C ALA A 23 -9.80 1.04 7.23
N ALA A 24 -8.60 0.68 6.80
CA ALA A 24 -7.92 -0.55 7.19
C ALA A 24 -7.00 -0.30 8.39
N PRO A 25 -6.64 -1.34 9.17
CA PRO A 25 -5.64 -1.20 10.24
C PRO A 25 -4.20 -1.02 9.74
N GLY A 26 -3.97 -1.22 8.47
CA GLY A 26 -2.67 -1.12 7.83
C GLY A 26 -2.69 -1.55 6.37
N GLY A 27 -1.52 -1.75 5.79
CA GLY A 27 -1.38 -2.15 4.40
C GLY A 27 -0.04 -2.82 4.11
N ILE A 28 0.06 -3.34 2.90
CA ILE A 28 1.26 -3.98 2.37
C ILE A 28 1.76 -3.15 1.19
N LEU A 29 3.01 -2.77 1.29
CA LEU A 29 3.72 -1.99 0.28
C LEU A 29 4.78 -2.88 -0.37
N ARG A 30 5.21 -2.53 -1.58
CA ARG A 30 6.40 -3.10 -2.20
C ARG A 30 7.44 -2.03 -2.40
N TRP A 31 8.65 -2.34 -2.01
CA TRP A 31 9.84 -1.55 -2.26
C TRP A 31 10.71 -2.27 -3.31
N LEU A 32 11.35 -1.50 -4.16
CA LEU A 32 12.28 -1.96 -5.19
C LEU A 32 13.54 -1.09 -5.19
N ASP A 33 14.70 -1.71 -5.17
CA ASP A 33 15.98 -1.09 -5.55
C ASP A 33 16.23 -1.33 -7.05
N LYS A 34 16.10 -0.29 -7.85
CA LYS A 34 16.25 -0.38 -9.32
C LYS A 34 17.69 -0.64 -9.77
N VAL A 35 18.68 -0.44 -8.89
CA VAL A 35 20.09 -0.69 -9.19
C VAL A 35 20.44 -2.15 -9.01
N THR A 36 19.95 -2.79 -7.93
CA THR A 36 20.24 -4.17 -7.61
C THR A 36 19.17 -5.15 -8.09
N GLY A 37 17.93 -4.66 -8.34
CA GLY A 37 16.77 -5.48 -8.61
C GLY A 37 16.15 -6.12 -7.36
N GLU A 38 16.65 -5.79 -6.16
CA GLU A 38 16.11 -6.29 -4.90
C GLU A 38 14.71 -5.73 -4.64
N THR A 39 13.79 -6.60 -4.23
CA THR A 39 12.43 -6.24 -3.84
C THR A 39 12.09 -6.76 -2.46
N ALA A 40 11.23 -6.04 -1.75
CA ALA A 40 10.68 -6.48 -0.46
C ALA A 40 9.22 -6.05 -0.32
N ASP A 41 8.39 -6.94 0.19
CA ASP A 41 7.04 -6.60 0.63
C ASP A 41 7.10 -6.22 2.11
N ILE A 42 6.50 -5.07 2.42
CA ILE A 42 6.58 -4.45 3.74
C ILE A 42 5.16 -4.31 4.26
N GLU A 43 4.86 -4.99 5.35
CA GLU A 43 3.61 -4.80 6.08
C GLU A 43 3.79 -3.70 7.12
N LEU A 44 2.89 -2.72 7.09
CA LEU A 44 2.85 -1.62 8.04
C LEU A 44 1.45 -1.44 8.59
N ALA A 45 1.35 -1.27 9.90
CA ALA A 45 0.16 -0.73 10.53
C ALA A 45 0.04 0.77 10.22
N ASP A 46 -1.18 1.32 10.33
CA ASP A 46 -1.39 2.76 10.22
C ASP A 46 -0.50 3.53 11.20
N GLY A 47 0.23 4.52 10.69
CA GLY A 47 1.21 5.31 11.45
C GLY A 47 2.57 4.65 11.64
N GLN A 48 2.76 3.40 11.24
CA GLN A 48 4.03 2.69 11.33
C GLN A 48 4.96 3.05 10.18
N ALA A 49 6.26 3.05 10.46
CA ALA A 49 7.32 3.26 9.48
C ALA A 49 8.31 2.09 9.46
N ALA A 50 8.90 1.85 8.30
CA ALA A 50 10.01 0.91 8.10
C ALA A 50 11.12 1.56 7.30
N ILE A 51 12.35 1.08 7.52
CA ILE A 51 13.53 1.49 6.77
C ILE A 51 13.83 0.43 5.70
N SER A 52 13.92 0.87 4.44
CA SER A 52 14.31 0.04 3.32
C SER A 52 15.30 0.80 2.44
N GLY A 53 16.50 0.27 2.31
CA GLY A 53 17.60 1.00 1.70
C GLY A 53 17.90 2.28 2.47
N ARG A 54 17.88 3.42 1.77
CA ARG A 54 18.04 4.76 2.37
C ARG A 54 16.71 5.47 2.64
N LEU A 55 15.59 4.78 2.43
CA LEU A 55 14.27 5.34 2.63
C LEU A 55 13.71 4.93 3.99
N THR A 56 13.06 5.88 4.65
CA THR A 56 12.10 5.64 5.73
C THR A 56 10.71 5.80 5.14
N ILE A 57 9.94 4.72 5.12
CA ILE A 57 8.62 4.65 4.50
C ILE A 57 7.60 4.56 5.63
N GLN A 58 6.74 5.55 5.74
CA GLN A 58 5.64 5.58 6.70
C GLN A 58 4.33 5.38 5.99
N LEU A 59 3.52 4.44 6.46
CA LEU A 59 2.12 4.32 6.08
C LEU A 59 1.30 5.19 7.02
N ASP A 60 0.75 6.29 6.52
CA ASP A 60 -0.07 7.17 7.33
C ASP A 60 -1.47 6.58 7.54
N GLU A 61 -2.09 6.09 6.46
CA GLU A 61 -3.35 5.35 6.49
C GLU A 61 -3.55 4.52 5.21
N CYS A 62 -4.36 3.46 5.31
CA CYS A 62 -4.80 2.67 4.16
C CYS A 62 -6.32 2.56 4.15
N ARG A 63 -6.94 2.71 2.97
CA ARG A 63 -8.38 2.61 2.75
C ARG A 63 -8.68 1.71 1.57
N TYR A 64 -9.78 0.99 1.63
CA TYR A 64 -10.24 0.12 0.56
C TYR A 64 -11.71 0.34 0.23
N PRO A 65 -12.17 -0.01 -0.98
CA PRO A 65 -13.58 0.09 -1.34
C PRO A 65 -14.44 -0.80 -0.45
N SER A 66 -15.44 -0.23 0.23
CA SER A 66 -16.26 -0.96 1.20
C SER A 66 -17.06 -2.10 0.57
N ALA A 67 -17.55 -1.91 -0.65
CA ALA A 67 -18.35 -2.92 -1.36
C ALA A 67 -17.53 -4.11 -1.89
N ASN A 68 -16.24 -3.88 -2.18
CA ASN A 68 -15.33 -4.91 -2.68
C ASN A 68 -13.91 -4.65 -2.17
N PRO A 69 -13.58 -5.14 -0.97
CA PRO A 69 -12.30 -4.84 -0.30
C PRO A 69 -11.05 -5.22 -1.09
N ALA A 70 -11.13 -6.26 -1.92
CA ALA A 70 -10.00 -6.73 -2.72
C ALA A 70 -9.82 -5.97 -4.05
N SER A 71 -10.74 -5.09 -4.43
CA SER A 71 -10.73 -4.46 -5.75
C SER A 71 -9.67 -3.38 -5.91
N ASP A 72 -9.31 -2.68 -4.84
CA ASP A 72 -8.32 -1.61 -4.86
C ASP A 72 -7.81 -1.30 -3.45
N ALA A 73 -6.76 -0.47 -3.37
CA ALA A 73 -6.26 0.09 -2.12
C ALA A 73 -5.78 1.52 -2.35
N PHE A 74 -6.07 2.37 -1.37
CA PHE A 74 -5.66 3.76 -1.33
C PHE A 74 -4.79 3.96 -0.08
N ALA A 75 -3.50 4.21 -0.26
CA ALA A 75 -2.57 4.40 0.84
C ALA A 75 -1.99 5.81 0.83
N HIS A 76 -2.06 6.49 1.96
CA HIS A 76 -1.30 7.72 2.16
C HIS A 76 0.07 7.37 2.72
N LEU A 77 1.11 7.75 2.00
CA LEU A 77 2.49 7.50 2.38
C LEU A 77 3.25 8.79 2.60
N THR A 78 4.17 8.76 3.56
CA THR A 78 5.24 9.74 3.70
C THR A 78 6.57 9.01 3.60
N VAL A 79 7.39 9.39 2.63
CA VAL A 79 8.69 8.76 2.36
C VAL A 79 9.79 9.79 2.56
N MET A 80 10.70 9.50 3.49
CA MET A 80 11.89 10.31 3.75
C MET A 80 13.12 9.60 3.21
N GLU A 81 14.06 10.35 2.67
CA GLU A 81 15.38 9.83 2.32
C GLU A 81 16.42 10.25 3.36
N GLU A 82 17.32 9.34 3.69
CA GLU A 82 18.43 9.61 4.61
C GLU A 82 19.22 10.85 4.18
N GLY A 83 19.42 11.77 5.12
CA GLY A 83 20.15 13.02 4.89
C GLY A 83 19.35 14.14 4.23
N GLN A 84 18.07 13.93 3.91
CA GLN A 84 17.17 14.94 3.35
C GLN A 84 16.23 15.48 4.43
N ALA A 85 16.01 16.80 4.44
CA ALA A 85 15.11 17.45 5.39
C ALA A 85 13.64 17.44 4.92
N GLN A 86 13.41 17.30 3.61
CA GLN A 86 12.08 17.28 3.01
C GLN A 86 11.69 15.86 2.60
N PRO A 87 10.42 15.48 2.67
CA PRO A 87 9.95 14.20 2.14
C PRO A 87 10.28 14.06 0.64
N ALA A 88 10.76 12.88 0.26
CA ALA A 88 10.87 12.50 -1.14
C ALA A 88 9.49 12.28 -1.77
N PHE A 89 8.50 11.90 -0.96
CA PHE A 89 7.10 11.76 -1.34
C PHE A 89 6.20 11.96 -0.13
N SER A 90 5.04 12.60 -0.34
CA SER A 90 3.95 12.65 0.63
C SER A 90 2.64 12.77 -0.14
N GLY A 91 1.78 11.75 -0.05
CA GLY A 91 0.51 11.74 -0.76
C GLY A 91 -0.15 10.37 -0.84
N TRP A 92 -1.26 10.33 -1.57
CA TRP A 92 -2.03 9.12 -1.82
C TRP A 92 -1.49 8.34 -3.00
N MET A 93 -1.34 7.04 -2.82
CA MET A 93 -1.08 6.07 -3.87
C MET A 93 -2.29 5.15 -4.07
N VAL A 94 -2.53 4.75 -5.32
CA VAL A 94 -3.64 3.88 -5.71
C VAL A 94 -3.06 2.57 -6.26
N ALA A 95 -3.44 1.44 -5.67
CA ALA A 95 -2.87 0.14 -6.04
C ALA A 95 -3.16 -0.23 -7.51
N SER A 96 -4.36 0.04 -8.00
CA SER A 96 -4.76 -0.24 -9.39
C SER A 96 -4.10 0.69 -10.41
N SER A 97 -3.51 1.80 -9.98
CA SER A 97 -2.92 2.82 -10.86
C SER A 97 -1.63 3.39 -10.25
N PRO A 98 -0.57 2.58 -10.13
CA PRO A 98 0.67 3.00 -9.44
C PRO A 98 1.33 4.23 -10.06
N ALA A 99 1.19 4.41 -11.37
CA ALA A 99 1.79 5.54 -12.09
C ALA A 99 1.06 6.88 -11.88
N LEU A 100 -0.14 6.87 -11.31
CA LEU A 100 -0.96 8.08 -11.13
C LEU A 100 -0.37 9.01 -10.08
N SER A 101 0.24 8.45 -9.03
CA SER A 101 0.91 9.15 -7.94
C SER A 101 2.08 8.28 -7.50
N ALA A 102 3.25 8.50 -8.07
CA ALA A 102 4.42 7.66 -7.89
C ALA A 102 5.53 8.40 -7.14
N LEU A 103 6.34 7.64 -6.39
CA LEU A 103 7.61 8.12 -5.90
C LEU A 103 8.54 8.35 -7.10
N GLU A 104 8.95 9.59 -7.33
CA GLU A 104 9.99 9.92 -8.31
C GLU A 104 11.35 9.91 -7.63
N HIS A 105 12.05 8.77 -7.76
CA HIS A 105 13.36 8.58 -7.17
C HIS A 105 14.29 7.84 -8.15
N PRO A 106 15.56 8.25 -8.32
CA PRO A 106 16.47 7.64 -9.30
C PRO A 106 16.80 6.20 -9.00
N ARG A 107 16.75 5.77 -7.74
CA ARG A 107 17.16 4.44 -7.31
C ARG A 107 16.01 3.56 -6.82
N TYR A 108 15.05 4.11 -6.11
CA TYR A 108 14.01 3.34 -5.44
C TYR A 108 12.63 3.57 -6.02
N ASP A 109 11.81 2.53 -6.02
CA ASP A 109 10.37 2.62 -6.19
C ASP A 109 9.66 2.07 -4.94
N VAL A 110 8.51 2.66 -4.63
CA VAL A 110 7.60 2.20 -3.58
C VAL A 110 6.18 2.32 -4.11
N TRP A 111 5.36 1.28 -3.92
CA TRP A 111 3.94 1.35 -4.23
C TRP A 111 3.12 0.49 -3.29
N VAL A 112 1.84 0.79 -3.18
CA VAL A 112 0.90 0.01 -2.38
C VAL A 112 0.46 -1.22 -3.16
N LEU A 113 0.44 -2.39 -2.52
CA LEU A 113 -0.10 -3.62 -3.06
C LEU A 113 -1.57 -3.79 -2.66
N ARG A 114 -1.86 -3.70 -1.37
CA ARG A 114 -3.19 -3.83 -0.79
C ARG A 114 -3.26 -3.24 0.61
N CYS A 115 -4.47 -2.96 1.08
CA CYS A 115 -4.71 -2.76 2.51
C CYS A 115 -4.86 -4.11 3.22
N LEU A 116 -4.69 -4.12 4.54
CA LEU A 116 -5.09 -5.24 5.38
C LEU A 116 -6.63 -5.27 5.44
N THR A 117 -7.23 -6.38 5.05
CA THR A 117 -8.67 -6.58 5.04
C THR A 117 -9.04 -7.81 5.86
N PRO A 118 -10.32 -7.98 6.28
CA PRO A 118 -10.73 -9.16 7.04
C PRO A 118 -10.46 -10.49 6.33
N ASP A 119 -10.46 -10.50 4.99
CA ASP A 119 -10.23 -11.68 4.17
C ASP A 119 -8.74 -11.95 3.89
N GLN A 120 -7.91 -10.92 4.03
CA GLN A 120 -6.47 -10.97 3.79
C GLN A 120 -5.74 -10.13 4.84
N PRO A 121 -5.73 -10.55 6.11
CA PRO A 121 -5.32 -9.68 7.21
C PRO A 121 -3.82 -9.38 7.21
N GLU A 122 -2.98 -10.39 7.11
CA GLU A 122 -1.53 -10.26 7.31
C GLU A 122 -0.74 -10.99 6.22
N LEU A 123 0.56 -10.71 6.11
CA LEU A 123 1.47 -11.53 5.32
C LEU A 123 1.63 -12.87 6.03
N GLU A 124 1.37 -13.98 5.32
CA GLU A 124 1.74 -15.30 5.82
C GLU A 124 3.27 -15.38 5.88
N VAL A 125 3.79 -15.40 7.09
CA VAL A 125 5.17 -15.78 7.32
C VAL A 125 5.21 -17.30 7.23
N GLU A 126 5.66 -17.81 6.08
CA GLU A 126 5.91 -19.24 5.94
C GLU A 126 6.96 -19.64 7.01
N PRO A 127 6.62 -20.58 7.94
CA PRO A 127 7.60 -21.01 8.94
C PRO A 127 8.80 -21.59 8.20
N PRO A 128 10.02 -21.35 8.70
CA PRO A 128 11.21 -21.93 8.08
C PRO A 128 11.02 -23.45 7.99
N PRO A 129 11.45 -24.09 6.89
CA PRO A 129 11.35 -25.54 6.74
C PRO A 129 11.97 -26.19 7.97
N ALA A 130 11.21 -27.09 8.60
CA ALA A 130 11.72 -27.87 9.71
C ALA A 130 12.98 -28.57 9.22
N THR A 131 14.14 -28.15 9.72
CA THR A 131 15.36 -28.93 9.61
C THR A 131 15.13 -30.17 10.45
N ASP A 132 14.89 -31.29 9.78
CA ASP A 132 15.01 -32.60 10.39
C ASP A 132 16.47 -32.80 10.78
N GLU A 133 16.86 -32.20 11.89
CA GLU A 133 18.06 -32.60 12.61
C GLU A 133 17.69 -33.90 13.31
N GLU A 134 17.88 -34.96 12.56
CA GLU A 134 17.96 -36.32 13.13
C GLU A 134 19.13 -36.29 14.11
N VAL A 135 18.78 -36.13 15.39
CA VAL A 135 19.71 -36.33 16.49
C VAL A 135 19.92 -37.83 16.58
N GLU A 136 20.98 -38.26 15.88
CA GLU A 136 21.53 -39.62 16.05
C GLU A 136 22.01 -39.74 17.50
N ALA A 137 21.27 -40.53 18.30
CA ALA A 137 21.62 -40.83 19.66
C ALA A 137 22.95 -41.62 19.69
N PRO A 138 23.87 -41.32 20.63
CA PRO A 138 25.10 -42.09 20.77
C PRO A 138 24.76 -43.53 21.10
N GLN A 139 25.14 -44.47 20.26
CA GLN A 139 25.12 -45.88 20.58
C GLN A 139 26.31 -46.14 21.49
N GLU A 140 26.04 -46.34 22.80
CA GLU A 140 26.98 -46.98 23.70
C GLU A 140 27.13 -48.45 23.29
N GLY A 141 28.31 -48.75 22.84
CA GLY A 141 28.77 -50.12 22.66
C GLY A 141 29.80 -50.48 23.69
#